data_843915fb52a6f100a9ff8e01f36102d5
#
_entry.id   843915fb52a6f100a9ff8e01f36102d5
#
_cell.length_a   1.000
_cell.length_b   1.000
_cell.length_c   1.000
_cell.angle_alpha   90.00
_cell.angle_beta   90.00
_cell.angle_gamma   90.00
#
_symmetry.space_group_name_H-M   'P 1'
#
loop_
_entity.id
_entity.type
_entity.pdbx_description
1 polymer ?
#
loop_
_entity_poly.entity_id
_entity_poly.type
_entity_poly.pdbx_seq_one_letter_code
_entity_poly.pdbx_strand_id
1 'polypeptide(L)'
;MSAVLLVGTGQVGVRAARQLVDTPGLDRIWITSRDASRAADLVEAMGERAAVHPSARGPRPQLPDGVTGVAAATGAPEAYRWVRAAVEAGVPVAVVVDDGFGELEATATERGVAVVTGCGLGPGLTEVLARHAADTFDVVDEVHVARVGAAGPACIEAVKDARRETPGEWRDGAWRTDRAFGPELLWFPEPMDARECQLVRNGVAACIATVPGVRHATSRLGAPPTVGRFRRGLGRDPKDQGWGAARVEVSGWRDGRAGSVVYGVVDRTAVVAGVVLAVTAAGLVGGVDAGIAVRAGVRTLGEVTAPVPFLTELGRRGVKAAVFEGVVPH
;
A
#
# COMPACT_ATOMS: atom_id res chain seq x y z
N MET A 1 -7.24 -20.91 -16.11
CA MET A 1 -7.50 -19.52 -16.50
C MET A 1 -7.39 -18.64 -15.25
N SER A 2 -6.53 -17.61 -15.28
CA SER A 2 -6.33 -16.69 -14.16
C SER A 2 -7.14 -15.40 -14.39
N ALA A 3 -8.12 -15.14 -13.53
CA ALA A 3 -8.99 -13.99 -13.65
C ALA A 3 -9.00 -13.17 -12.33
N VAL A 4 -8.81 -11.86 -12.43
CA VAL A 4 -8.81 -10.97 -11.27
C VAL A 4 -10.04 -10.05 -11.31
N LEU A 5 -10.73 -9.93 -10.19
CA LEU A 5 -11.75 -8.90 -9.99
C LEU A 5 -11.11 -7.65 -9.39
N LEU A 6 -11.13 -6.57 -10.14
CA LEU A 6 -10.76 -5.24 -9.66
C LEU A 6 -11.99 -4.50 -9.13
N VAL A 7 -11.94 -4.14 -7.86
CA VAL A 7 -12.99 -3.38 -7.17
C VAL A 7 -12.57 -1.91 -7.04
N GLY A 8 -13.31 -1.03 -7.69
CA GLY A 8 -13.09 0.42 -7.64
C GLY A 8 -12.41 1.00 -8.87
N THR A 9 -13.01 2.08 -9.39
CA THR A 9 -12.56 2.84 -10.56
C THR A 9 -12.07 4.26 -10.19
N GLY A 10 -11.53 4.39 -8.96
CA GLY A 10 -10.83 5.58 -8.52
C GLY A 10 -9.44 5.71 -9.15
N GLN A 11 -8.68 6.72 -8.73
CA GLN A 11 -7.34 6.98 -9.28
C GLN A 11 -6.41 5.76 -9.18
N VAL A 12 -6.41 5.05 -8.04
CA VAL A 12 -5.63 3.81 -7.86
C VAL A 12 -6.16 2.69 -8.76
N GLY A 13 -7.49 2.46 -8.76
CA GLY A 13 -8.11 1.40 -9.54
C GLY A 13 -7.85 1.51 -11.05
N VAL A 14 -7.94 2.72 -11.61
CA VAL A 14 -7.61 2.95 -13.03
C VAL A 14 -6.15 2.59 -13.34
N ARG A 15 -5.23 2.87 -12.43
CA ARG A 15 -3.81 2.51 -12.60
C ARG A 15 -3.59 1.01 -12.43
N ALA A 16 -4.25 0.40 -11.46
CA ALA A 16 -4.21 -1.05 -11.26
C ALA A 16 -4.80 -1.81 -12.46
N ALA A 17 -5.92 -1.35 -13.05
CA ALA A 17 -6.52 -1.94 -14.23
C ALA A 17 -5.52 -2.05 -15.40
N ARG A 18 -4.81 -0.95 -15.71
CA ARG A 18 -3.79 -0.93 -16.77
C ARG A 18 -2.68 -1.94 -16.51
N GLN A 19 -2.19 -2.00 -15.28
CA GLN A 19 -1.13 -2.94 -14.91
C GLN A 19 -1.59 -4.40 -14.98
N LEU A 20 -2.81 -4.68 -14.55
CA LEU A 20 -3.38 -6.03 -14.60
C LEU A 20 -3.62 -6.48 -16.04
N VAL A 21 -4.17 -5.61 -16.89
CA VAL A 21 -4.45 -5.96 -18.30
C VAL A 21 -3.17 -6.24 -19.07
N ASP A 22 -2.07 -5.58 -18.73
CA ASP A 22 -0.77 -5.78 -19.33
C ASP A 22 0.01 -6.97 -18.73
N THR A 23 -0.54 -7.65 -17.72
CA THR A 23 0.10 -8.81 -17.09
C THR A 23 -0.14 -10.07 -17.93
N PRO A 24 0.92 -10.71 -18.51
CA PRO A 24 0.75 -11.81 -19.45
C PRO A 24 0.08 -13.07 -18.85
N GLY A 25 0.31 -13.32 -17.56
CA GLY A 25 -0.24 -14.49 -16.85
C GLY A 25 -1.70 -14.35 -16.41
N LEU A 26 -2.38 -13.24 -16.76
CA LEU A 26 -3.80 -13.05 -16.49
C LEU A 26 -4.62 -13.16 -17.78
N ASP A 27 -5.65 -13.98 -17.78
CA ASP A 27 -6.52 -14.18 -18.94
C ASP A 27 -7.63 -13.14 -19.02
N ARG A 28 -8.17 -12.71 -17.85
CA ARG A 28 -9.30 -11.80 -17.78
C ARG A 28 -9.26 -10.91 -16.54
N ILE A 29 -9.78 -9.69 -16.69
CA ILE A 29 -9.98 -8.75 -15.59
C ILE A 29 -11.46 -8.36 -15.56
N TRP A 30 -12.10 -8.65 -14.44
CA TRP A 30 -13.42 -8.12 -14.13
C TRP A 30 -13.27 -6.78 -13.42
N ILE A 31 -14.08 -5.80 -13.80
CA ILE A 31 -14.05 -4.47 -13.19
C ILE A 31 -15.43 -4.16 -12.61
N THR A 32 -15.47 -3.82 -11.33
CA THR A 32 -16.71 -3.39 -10.67
C THR A 32 -16.51 -2.05 -9.96
N SER A 33 -17.58 -1.25 -9.96
CA SER A 33 -17.62 0.06 -9.32
C SER A 33 -19.02 0.40 -8.87
N ARG A 34 -19.17 1.24 -7.85
CA ARG A 34 -20.46 1.83 -7.47
C ARG A 34 -21.06 2.69 -8.57
N ASP A 35 -20.20 3.27 -9.40
CA ASP A 35 -20.54 4.01 -10.60
C ASP A 35 -20.35 3.10 -11.82
N ALA A 36 -21.45 2.61 -12.36
CA ALA A 36 -21.44 1.65 -13.46
C ALA A 36 -20.89 2.28 -14.76
N SER A 37 -21.12 3.59 -14.99
CA SER A 37 -20.59 4.26 -16.17
C SER A 37 -19.07 4.30 -16.17
N ARG A 38 -18.46 4.62 -15.03
CA ARG A 38 -17.00 4.57 -14.87
C ARG A 38 -16.41 3.19 -15.05
N ALA A 39 -17.14 2.14 -14.67
CA ALA A 39 -16.70 0.78 -14.92
C ALA A 39 -16.73 0.47 -16.42
N ALA A 40 -17.79 0.86 -17.12
CA ALA A 40 -17.92 0.68 -18.56
C ALA A 40 -16.83 1.44 -19.33
N ASP A 41 -16.65 2.74 -19.03
CA ASP A 41 -15.62 3.58 -19.67
C ASP A 41 -14.22 2.98 -19.48
N LEU A 42 -13.94 2.44 -18.27
CA LEU A 42 -12.65 1.83 -17.98
C LEU A 42 -12.47 0.52 -18.74
N VAL A 43 -13.49 -0.31 -18.83
CA VAL A 43 -13.46 -1.57 -19.63
C VAL A 43 -13.23 -1.27 -21.11
N GLU A 44 -13.94 -0.30 -21.67
CA GLU A 44 -13.74 0.14 -23.05
C GLU A 44 -12.27 0.56 -23.30
N ALA A 45 -11.69 1.32 -22.36
CA ALA A 45 -10.29 1.75 -22.44
C ALA A 45 -9.26 0.62 -22.26
N MET A 46 -9.65 -0.53 -21.64
CA MET A 46 -8.77 -1.69 -21.37
C MET A 46 -8.86 -2.77 -22.46
N GLY A 47 -9.88 -2.73 -23.33
CA GLY A 47 -10.07 -3.68 -24.42
C GLY A 47 -10.61 -5.05 -24.00
N GLU A 48 -10.46 -6.04 -24.89
CA GLU A 48 -11.14 -7.35 -24.80
C GLU A 48 -10.83 -8.20 -23.57
N ARG A 49 -9.69 -7.95 -22.92
CA ARG A 49 -9.31 -8.67 -21.69
C ARG A 49 -10.04 -8.18 -20.46
N ALA A 50 -10.75 -7.06 -20.54
CA ALA A 50 -11.54 -6.49 -19.45
C ALA A 50 -13.04 -6.71 -19.67
N ALA A 51 -13.79 -6.88 -18.60
CA ALA A 51 -15.24 -6.95 -18.62
C ALA A 51 -15.84 -6.30 -17.39
N VAL A 52 -17.04 -5.73 -17.53
CA VAL A 52 -17.80 -5.18 -16.41
C VAL A 52 -18.39 -6.30 -15.59
N HIS A 53 -18.19 -6.26 -14.28
CA HIS A 53 -18.97 -7.05 -13.33
C HIS A 53 -20.00 -6.13 -12.67
N PRO A 54 -21.31 -6.44 -12.70
CA PRO A 54 -22.32 -5.61 -12.09
C PRO A 54 -22.05 -5.38 -10.60
N SER A 55 -22.09 -4.12 -10.16
CA SER A 55 -21.94 -3.82 -8.74
C SER A 55 -23.14 -4.31 -7.95
N ALA A 56 -22.92 -5.23 -7.03
CA ALA A 56 -23.94 -5.66 -6.09
C ALA A 56 -24.21 -4.55 -5.06
N ARG A 57 -25.41 -3.98 -5.09
CA ARG A 57 -25.84 -2.98 -4.10
C ARG A 57 -26.25 -3.58 -2.75
N GLY A 58 -26.04 -4.87 -2.53
CA GLY A 58 -26.38 -5.57 -1.30
C GLY A 58 -25.21 -5.62 -0.28
N PRO A 59 -25.48 -6.07 0.96
CA PRO A 59 -24.46 -6.23 1.99
C PRO A 59 -23.43 -7.33 1.65
N ARG A 60 -23.75 -8.24 0.73
CA ARG A 60 -22.91 -9.35 0.27
C ARG A 60 -22.76 -9.28 -1.24
N PRO A 61 -21.69 -8.67 -1.76
CA PRO A 61 -21.41 -8.70 -3.18
C PRO A 61 -21.04 -10.12 -3.62
N GLN A 62 -21.48 -10.48 -4.83
CA GLN A 62 -21.11 -11.76 -5.44
C GLN A 62 -19.86 -11.55 -6.32
N LEU A 63 -18.99 -12.54 -6.33
CA LEU A 63 -17.85 -12.55 -7.24
C LEU A 63 -18.26 -13.11 -8.60
N PRO A 64 -17.62 -12.69 -9.70
CA PRO A 64 -17.82 -13.31 -11.00
C PRO A 64 -17.40 -14.78 -10.99
N ASP A 65 -18.09 -15.62 -11.80
CA ASP A 65 -17.70 -17.00 -11.97
C ASP A 65 -16.28 -17.12 -12.54
N GLY A 66 -15.49 -18.03 -11.98
CA GLY A 66 -14.14 -18.31 -12.42
C GLY A 66 -13.09 -17.26 -12.01
N VAL A 67 -13.43 -16.29 -11.14
CA VAL A 67 -12.45 -15.37 -10.58
C VAL A 67 -11.50 -16.12 -9.63
N THR A 68 -10.21 -15.87 -9.77
CA THR A 68 -9.15 -16.54 -8.99
C THR A 68 -8.48 -15.60 -8.00
N GLY A 69 -8.71 -14.27 -8.09
CA GLY A 69 -8.17 -13.27 -7.18
C GLY A 69 -8.96 -11.98 -7.18
N VAL A 70 -8.85 -11.21 -6.10
CA VAL A 70 -9.49 -9.88 -5.96
C VAL A 70 -8.43 -8.82 -5.70
N ALA A 71 -8.55 -7.68 -6.39
CA ALA A 71 -7.79 -6.46 -6.17
C ALA A 71 -8.72 -5.34 -5.71
N ALA A 72 -8.69 -4.94 -4.44
CA ALA A 72 -9.60 -3.95 -3.89
C ALA A 72 -8.94 -2.56 -3.78
N ALA A 73 -9.34 -1.63 -4.66
CA ALA A 73 -8.87 -0.25 -4.76
C ALA A 73 -9.95 0.75 -4.28
N THR A 74 -10.50 0.54 -3.10
CA THR A 74 -11.60 1.32 -2.56
C THR A 74 -11.43 1.60 -1.07
N GLY A 75 -12.21 2.54 -0.51
CA GLY A 75 -12.13 2.88 0.92
C GLY A 75 -12.66 1.77 1.84
N ALA A 76 -12.32 1.87 3.12
CA ALA A 76 -12.48 0.81 4.12
C ALA A 76 -13.86 0.13 4.18
N PRO A 77 -15.01 0.82 4.23
CA PRO A 77 -16.30 0.14 4.32
C PRO A 77 -16.62 -0.74 3.10
N GLU A 78 -16.27 -0.26 1.92
CA GLU A 78 -16.51 -0.99 0.67
C GLU A 78 -15.47 -2.11 0.50
N ALA A 79 -14.21 -1.85 0.86
CA ALA A 79 -13.15 -2.85 0.85
C ALA A 79 -13.51 -4.05 1.72
N TYR A 80 -13.97 -3.81 2.96
CA TYR A 80 -14.37 -4.87 3.88
C TYR A 80 -15.44 -5.81 3.31
N ARG A 81 -16.47 -5.25 2.64
CA ARG A 81 -17.54 -6.06 2.02
C ARG A 81 -17.00 -7.02 0.98
N TRP A 82 -16.11 -6.54 0.11
CA TRP A 82 -15.53 -7.34 -0.96
C TRP A 82 -14.49 -8.33 -0.46
N VAL A 83 -13.64 -7.93 0.51
CA VAL A 83 -12.70 -8.84 1.16
C VAL A 83 -13.43 -9.99 1.84
N ARG A 84 -14.48 -9.69 2.60
CA ARG A 84 -15.31 -10.71 3.24
C ARG A 84 -15.93 -11.65 2.23
N ALA A 85 -16.53 -11.15 1.15
CA ALA A 85 -17.11 -11.98 0.10
C ALA A 85 -16.07 -12.89 -0.56
N ALA A 86 -14.85 -12.38 -0.80
CA ALA A 86 -13.75 -13.17 -1.34
C ALA A 86 -13.29 -14.26 -0.37
N VAL A 87 -13.15 -13.96 0.92
CA VAL A 87 -12.82 -14.95 1.95
C VAL A 87 -13.91 -16.03 2.03
N GLU A 88 -15.20 -15.65 2.01
CA GLU A 88 -16.33 -16.59 1.98
C GLU A 88 -16.33 -17.47 0.71
N ALA A 89 -15.81 -16.99 -0.41
CA ALA A 89 -15.69 -17.71 -1.67
C ALA A 89 -14.37 -18.51 -1.83
N GLY A 90 -13.45 -18.42 -0.89
CA GLY A 90 -12.14 -19.09 -1.00
C GLY A 90 -11.15 -18.42 -1.96
N VAL A 91 -11.31 -17.13 -2.24
CA VAL A 91 -10.54 -16.38 -3.25
C VAL A 91 -9.55 -15.43 -2.56
N PRO A 92 -8.25 -15.46 -2.90
CA PRO A 92 -7.24 -14.57 -2.32
C PRO A 92 -7.46 -13.11 -2.72
N VAL A 93 -7.05 -12.20 -1.82
CA VAL A 93 -7.32 -10.77 -1.94
C VAL A 93 -6.07 -9.93 -1.71
N ALA A 94 -5.85 -8.95 -2.59
CA ALA A 94 -4.97 -7.80 -2.34
C ALA A 94 -5.84 -6.55 -2.12
N VAL A 95 -5.58 -5.79 -1.06
CA VAL A 95 -6.38 -4.60 -0.72
C VAL A 95 -5.50 -3.41 -0.33
N VAL A 96 -5.84 -2.21 -0.80
CA VAL A 96 -5.07 -0.98 -0.50
C VAL A 96 -5.21 -0.52 0.95
N VAL A 97 -6.32 -0.86 1.61
CA VAL A 97 -6.56 -0.56 3.02
C VAL A 97 -5.71 -1.48 3.89
N ASP A 98 -5.13 -0.95 4.94
CA ASP A 98 -4.16 -1.64 5.79
C ASP A 98 -4.75 -2.21 7.09
N ASP A 99 -5.92 -1.75 7.52
CA ASP A 99 -6.53 -2.13 8.79
C ASP A 99 -8.03 -2.41 8.64
N GLY A 100 -8.65 -2.92 9.72
CA GLY A 100 -10.08 -3.21 9.80
C GLY A 100 -10.50 -4.60 9.34
N PHE A 101 -9.56 -5.52 9.12
CA PHE A 101 -9.83 -6.89 8.66
C PHE A 101 -9.59 -7.98 9.72
N GLY A 102 -9.24 -7.61 10.94
CA GLY A 102 -8.93 -8.56 12.02
C GLY A 102 -10.01 -9.59 12.32
N GLU A 103 -11.29 -9.20 12.17
CA GLU A 103 -12.43 -10.13 12.34
C GLU A 103 -12.45 -11.25 11.29
N LEU A 104 -11.77 -11.08 10.16
CA LEU A 104 -11.71 -12.07 9.10
C LEU A 104 -10.53 -13.04 9.25
N GLU A 105 -9.59 -12.80 10.18
CA GLU A 105 -8.38 -13.61 10.37
C GLU A 105 -8.68 -15.10 10.54
N ALA A 106 -9.57 -15.43 11.49
CA ALA A 106 -9.92 -16.82 11.78
C ALA A 106 -10.56 -17.51 10.56
N THR A 107 -11.53 -16.85 9.92
CA THR A 107 -12.22 -17.40 8.74
C THR A 107 -11.28 -17.54 7.54
N ALA A 108 -10.41 -16.55 7.31
CA ALA A 108 -9.45 -16.60 6.22
C ALA A 108 -8.42 -17.73 6.43
N THR A 109 -7.96 -17.91 7.66
CA THR A 109 -7.05 -19.00 8.04
C THR A 109 -7.70 -20.36 7.86
N GLU A 110 -8.91 -20.57 8.38
CA GLU A 110 -9.67 -21.81 8.28
C GLU A 110 -9.93 -22.21 6.81
N ARG A 111 -10.23 -21.22 5.96
CA ARG A 111 -10.52 -21.45 4.53
C ARG A 111 -9.27 -21.48 3.65
N GLY A 112 -8.09 -21.30 4.21
CA GLY A 112 -6.84 -21.27 3.44
C GLY A 112 -6.70 -20.05 2.52
N VAL A 113 -7.39 -18.94 2.81
CA VAL A 113 -7.43 -17.75 1.97
C VAL A 113 -6.41 -16.72 2.42
N ALA A 114 -5.60 -16.22 1.49
CA ALA A 114 -4.68 -15.12 1.72
C ALA A 114 -5.41 -13.77 1.55
N VAL A 115 -5.37 -12.92 2.58
CA VAL A 115 -5.81 -11.52 2.53
C VAL A 115 -4.58 -10.65 2.77
N VAL A 116 -4.10 -9.97 1.71
CA VAL A 116 -2.92 -9.10 1.79
C VAL A 116 -3.37 -7.65 1.87
N THR A 117 -3.08 -7.02 3.01
CA THR A 117 -3.49 -5.64 3.32
C THR A 117 -2.37 -4.65 3.06
N GLY A 118 -2.73 -3.36 2.94
CA GLY A 118 -1.76 -2.30 2.75
C GLY A 118 -1.08 -2.33 1.38
N CYS A 119 -1.76 -2.76 0.31
CA CYS A 119 -1.17 -2.82 -1.03
C CYS A 119 -1.10 -1.43 -1.69
N GLY A 120 -0.35 -0.50 -1.08
CA GLY A 120 -0.20 0.89 -1.51
C GLY A 120 1.24 1.40 -1.50
N LEU A 121 1.39 2.74 -1.58
CA LEU A 121 2.68 3.39 -1.38
C LEU A 121 3.16 3.19 0.06
N GLY A 122 2.25 3.38 1.01
CA GLY A 122 2.50 3.19 2.44
C GLY A 122 1.21 3.38 3.26
N PRO A 123 0.88 2.40 4.11
CA PRO A 123 1.52 1.10 4.23
C PRO A 123 1.55 0.31 2.91
N GLY A 124 2.60 -0.51 2.74
CA GLY A 124 2.79 -1.39 1.59
C GLY A 124 4.23 -1.37 1.06
N LEU A 125 4.51 -0.55 0.04
CA LEU A 125 5.88 -0.44 -0.49
C LEU A 125 6.87 0.03 0.58
N THR A 126 6.45 0.90 1.51
CA THR A 126 7.30 1.34 2.62
C THR A 126 7.77 0.18 3.49
N GLU A 127 6.92 -0.77 3.78
CA GLU A 127 7.26 -1.93 4.60
C GLU A 127 8.12 -2.95 3.83
N VAL A 128 7.87 -3.13 2.53
CA VAL A 128 8.75 -3.95 1.68
C VAL A 128 10.16 -3.38 1.61
N LEU A 129 10.29 -2.05 1.49
CA LEU A 129 11.58 -1.36 1.54
C LEU A 129 12.24 -1.47 2.92
N ALA A 130 11.45 -1.37 4.00
CA ALA A 130 11.96 -1.58 5.36
C ALA A 130 12.49 -3.00 5.54
N ARG A 131 11.79 -4.02 5.03
CA ARG A 131 12.26 -5.41 5.03
C ARG A 131 13.55 -5.57 4.24
N HIS A 132 13.60 -4.99 3.03
CA HIS A 132 14.80 -5.05 2.20
C HIS A 132 16.02 -4.40 2.88
N ALA A 133 15.84 -3.26 3.56
CA ALA A 133 16.90 -2.65 4.34
C ALA A 133 17.28 -3.52 5.56
N ALA A 134 16.27 -4.03 6.28
CA ALA A 134 16.46 -4.86 7.45
C ALA A 134 17.29 -6.13 7.16
N ASP A 135 17.09 -6.74 5.99
CA ASP A 135 17.84 -7.93 5.54
C ASP A 135 19.36 -7.65 5.39
N THR A 136 19.80 -6.40 5.46
CA THR A 136 21.23 -6.01 5.41
C THR A 136 21.87 -5.90 6.79
N PHE A 137 21.14 -5.99 7.88
CA PHE A 137 21.61 -5.87 9.25
C PHE A 137 21.54 -7.22 10.00
N ASP A 138 22.47 -7.45 10.91
CA ASP A 138 22.43 -8.58 11.84
C ASP A 138 21.37 -8.35 12.92
N VAL A 139 21.22 -7.09 13.35
CA VAL A 139 20.23 -6.63 14.33
C VAL A 139 19.64 -5.31 13.88
N VAL A 140 18.34 -5.22 13.80
CA VAL A 140 17.61 -3.98 13.51
C VAL A 140 17.16 -3.34 14.83
N ASP A 141 17.58 -2.09 15.06
CA ASP A 141 17.13 -1.32 16.22
C ASP A 141 15.89 -0.48 15.89
N GLU A 142 15.90 0.23 14.75
CA GLU A 142 14.89 1.22 14.45
C GLU A 142 14.37 1.13 13.02
N VAL A 143 13.06 1.38 12.85
CA VAL A 143 12.39 1.53 11.55
C VAL A 143 11.52 2.78 11.57
N HIS A 144 11.81 3.73 10.70
CA HIS A 144 11.06 4.97 10.58
C HIS A 144 10.51 5.11 9.16
N VAL A 145 9.19 5.27 9.04
CA VAL A 145 8.54 5.51 7.76
C VAL A 145 7.87 6.88 7.76
N ALA A 146 7.99 7.59 6.66
CA ALA A 146 7.30 8.87 6.47
C ALA A 146 6.71 8.95 5.07
N ARG A 147 5.55 9.59 4.94
CA ARG A 147 4.80 9.68 3.68
C ARG A 147 4.18 11.06 3.52
N VAL A 148 4.16 11.52 2.28
CA VAL A 148 3.48 12.75 1.86
C VAL A 148 2.69 12.49 0.58
N GLY A 149 1.64 13.27 0.36
CA GLY A 149 0.77 13.11 -0.80
C GLY A 149 -0.45 12.21 -0.54
N ALA A 150 -1.32 12.14 -1.51
CA ALA A 150 -2.52 11.30 -1.46
C ALA A 150 -2.99 10.91 -2.87
N ALA A 151 -3.49 9.70 -3.02
CA ALA A 151 -3.91 9.14 -4.30
C ALA A 151 -5.26 9.66 -4.81
N GLY A 152 -6.11 10.20 -3.94
CA GLY A 152 -7.44 10.67 -4.30
C GLY A 152 -8.30 10.96 -3.08
N PRO A 153 -9.59 11.32 -3.25
CA PRO A 153 -10.44 11.77 -2.15
C PRO A 153 -10.50 10.81 -0.95
N ALA A 154 -10.67 9.52 -1.19
CA ALA A 154 -10.71 8.52 -0.11
C ALA A 154 -9.37 8.45 0.66
N CYS A 155 -8.24 8.53 -0.05
CA CYS A 155 -6.92 8.58 0.58
C CYS A 155 -6.70 9.88 1.36
N ILE A 156 -7.18 11.02 0.85
CA ILE A 156 -7.13 12.32 1.56
C ILE A 156 -7.88 12.23 2.88
N GLU A 157 -9.07 11.64 2.90
CA GLU A 157 -9.83 11.48 4.14
C GLU A 157 -9.12 10.52 5.11
N ALA A 158 -8.61 9.37 4.64
CA ALA A 158 -7.83 8.45 5.47
C ALA A 158 -6.59 9.12 6.10
N VAL A 159 -5.86 9.96 5.34
CA VAL A 159 -4.73 10.74 5.87
C VAL A 159 -5.18 11.73 6.94
N LYS A 160 -6.32 12.41 6.73
CA LYS A 160 -6.86 13.35 7.72
C LYS A 160 -7.29 12.63 9.00
N ASP A 161 -7.93 11.48 8.88
CA ASP A 161 -8.39 10.70 10.02
C ASP A 161 -7.19 10.16 10.81
N ALA A 162 -6.20 9.57 10.17
CA ALA A 162 -4.97 9.12 10.82
C ALA A 162 -4.23 10.26 11.56
N ARG A 163 -4.27 11.49 11.03
CA ARG A 163 -3.68 12.66 11.67
C ARG A 163 -4.49 13.23 12.85
N ARG A 164 -5.77 12.83 13.00
CA ARG A 164 -6.62 13.21 14.14
C ARG A 164 -6.56 12.22 15.29
N GLU A 165 -6.13 11.00 15.00
CA GLU A 165 -5.94 9.99 16.03
C GLU A 165 -4.83 10.38 17.01
N THR A 166 -4.89 9.83 18.22
CA THR A 166 -3.80 9.99 19.19
C THR A 166 -2.50 9.44 18.61
N PRO A 167 -1.46 10.26 18.47
CA PRO A 167 -0.18 9.79 17.92
C PRO A 167 0.44 8.74 18.83
N GLY A 168 1.25 7.87 18.25
CA GLY A 168 1.94 6.83 19.01
C GLY A 168 3.13 6.24 18.25
N GLU A 169 4.11 5.78 19.02
CA GLU A 169 5.27 5.06 18.53
C GLU A 169 5.37 3.70 19.21
N TRP A 170 6.04 2.76 18.55
CA TRP A 170 6.49 1.52 19.19
C TRP A 170 7.89 1.72 19.73
N ARG A 171 8.10 1.41 21.01
CA ARG A 171 9.41 1.52 21.66
C ARG A 171 9.60 0.47 22.72
N ASP A 172 10.69 -0.29 22.61
CA ASP A 172 11.09 -1.34 23.54
C ASP A 172 9.95 -2.31 23.92
N GLY A 173 9.26 -2.82 22.90
CA GLY A 173 8.20 -3.82 23.09
C GLY A 173 6.84 -3.26 23.53
N ALA A 174 6.65 -1.93 23.54
CA ALA A 174 5.42 -1.30 23.97
C ALA A 174 5.01 -0.09 23.15
N TRP A 175 3.70 0.15 23.07
CA TRP A 175 3.17 1.38 22.55
C TRP A 175 3.40 2.55 23.51
N ARG A 176 3.88 3.68 22.96
CA ARG A 176 4.07 4.94 23.70
C ARG A 176 3.19 6.01 23.06
N THR A 177 2.29 6.58 23.88
CA THR A 177 1.37 7.65 23.51
C THR A 177 1.43 8.82 24.49
N ASP A 178 2.28 8.75 25.47
CA ASP A 178 2.42 9.65 26.63
C ASP A 178 3.33 10.85 26.38
N ARG A 179 3.93 10.94 25.20
CA ARG A 179 4.81 12.05 24.83
C ARG A 179 4.08 13.09 24.00
N ALA A 180 4.44 14.36 24.20
CA ALA A 180 4.06 15.43 23.30
C ALA A 180 4.92 15.32 22.02
N PHE A 181 4.38 14.67 21.00
CA PHE A 181 5.04 14.54 19.70
C PHE A 181 4.74 15.78 18.85
N GLY A 182 5.73 16.65 18.67
CA GLY A 182 5.65 17.75 17.70
C GLY A 182 5.82 17.23 16.27
N PRO A 183 5.44 18.08 15.28
CA PRO A 183 5.76 17.79 13.89
C PRO A 183 7.28 17.83 13.67
N GLU A 184 7.75 17.07 12.70
CA GLU A 184 9.15 16.98 12.31
C GLU A 184 9.32 17.33 10.83
N LEU A 185 10.35 18.09 10.50
CA LEU A 185 10.70 18.43 9.14
C LEU A 185 11.55 17.31 8.53
N LEU A 186 10.98 16.60 7.56
CA LEU A 186 11.64 15.48 6.89
C LEU A 186 11.89 15.79 5.42
N TRP A 187 13.04 15.34 4.93
CA TRP A 187 13.44 15.46 3.54
C TRP A 187 12.98 14.26 2.73
N PHE A 188 12.39 14.55 1.56
CA PHE A 188 11.97 13.58 0.56
C PHE A 188 12.69 13.87 -0.76
N PRO A 189 12.75 12.90 -1.71
CA PRO A 189 13.32 13.16 -3.03
C PRO A 189 12.60 14.30 -3.75
N GLU A 190 13.33 15.03 -4.60
CA GLU A 190 12.72 16.05 -5.48
C GLU A 190 11.59 15.44 -6.35
N PRO A 191 10.51 16.17 -6.59
CA PRO A 191 10.25 17.58 -6.28
C PRO A 191 9.53 17.80 -4.93
N MET A 192 9.53 16.84 -4.02
CA MET A 192 8.80 16.93 -2.75
C MET A 192 9.55 17.73 -1.68
N ASP A 193 10.86 17.70 -1.68
CA ASP A 193 11.74 18.46 -0.78
C ASP A 193 11.40 18.25 0.72
N ALA A 194 11.73 19.23 1.57
CA ALA A 194 11.41 19.18 2.99
C ALA A 194 9.91 19.36 3.27
N ARG A 195 9.35 18.47 4.08
CA ARG A 195 7.94 18.50 4.49
C ARG A 195 7.80 18.29 5.99
N GLU A 196 6.91 19.07 6.57
CA GLU A 196 6.50 18.87 7.95
C GLU A 196 5.59 17.64 8.05
N CYS A 197 5.98 16.69 8.88
CA CYS A 197 5.29 15.43 9.09
C CYS A 197 4.93 15.22 10.55
N GLN A 198 3.70 14.82 10.80
CA GLN A 198 3.17 14.53 12.13
C GLN A 198 3.27 13.02 12.39
N LEU A 199 3.63 12.64 13.61
CA LEU A 199 3.60 11.25 14.07
C LEU A 199 2.15 10.74 14.04
N VAL A 200 1.97 9.51 13.54
CA VAL A 200 0.68 8.81 13.47
C VAL A 200 0.86 7.35 13.88
N ARG A 201 -0.21 6.70 14.30
CA ARG A 201 -0.18 5.25 14.59
C ARG A 201 -0.29 4.37 13.35
N ASN A 202 -0.96 4.90 12.31
CA ASN A 202 -1.16 4.19 11.05
C ASN A 202 0.18 3.77 10.41
N GLY A 203 0.32 2.49 10.09
CA GLY A 203 1.52 1.88 9.49
C GLY A 203 2.57 1.38 10.48
N VAL A 204 2.55 1.80 11.75
CA VAL A 204 3.54 1.30 12.74
C VAL A 204 3.38 -0.21 12.99
N ALA A 205 2.13 -0.69 13.10
CA ALA A 205 1.86 -2.12 13.26
C ALA A 205 2.38 -2.95 12.07
N ALA A 206 2.24 -2.43 10.85
CA ALA A 206 2.78 -3.06 9.64
C ALA A 206 4.32 -3.12 9.66
N CYS A 207 5.00 -2.07 10.14
CA CYS A 207 6.45 -2.08 10.31
C CYS A 207 6.91 -3.17 11.30
N ILE A 208 6.22 -3.29 12.46
CA ILE A 208 6.53 -4.29 13.49
C ILE A 208 6.32 -5.71 12.95
N ALA A 209 5.23 -5.94 12.23
CA ALA A 209 4.91 -7.23 11.63
C ALA A 209 5.93 -7.63 10.56
N THR A 210 6.41 -6.64 9.79
CA THR A 210 7.35 -6.84 8.68
C THR A 210 8.79 -7.04 9.16
N VAL A 211 9.21 -6.34 10.22
CA VAL A 211 10.55 -6.40 10.82
C VAL A 211 10.43 -6.88 12.28
N PRO A 212 10.32 -8.19 12.51
CA PRO A 212 10.17 -8.74 13.85
C PRO A 212 11.38 -8.40 14.72
N GLY A 213 11.11 -8.01 15.97
CA GLY A 213 12.15 -7.69 16.95
C GLY A 213 12.65 -6.24 16.89
N VAL A 214 12.11 -5.41 15.99
CA VAL A 214 12.44 -3.98 15.97
C VAL A 214 12.12 -3.33 17.32
N ARG A 215 13.07 -2.58 17.86
CA ARG A 215 12.95 -1.93 19.16
C ARG A 215 12.19 -0.61 19.10
N HIS A 216 12.38 0.15 18.02
CA HIS A 216 11.73 1.43 17.83
C HIS A 216 11.15 1.54 16.42
N ALA A 217 9.84 1.77 16.32
CA ALA A 217 9.18 2.00 15.03
C ALA A 217 8.27 3.22 15.08
N THR A 218 8.36 4.07 14.05
CA THR A 218 7.51 5.25 13.89
C THR A 218 6.94 5.36 12.49
N SER A 219 5.78 5.96 12.40
CA SER A 219 5.17 6.35 11.12
C SER A 219 4.78 7.82 11.17
N ARG A 220 5.07 8.56 10.10
CA ARG A 220 4.75 9.99 9.99
C ARG A 220 4.01 10.30 8.70
N LEU A 221 3.06 11.23 8.79
CA LEU A 221 2.30 11.72 7.65
C LEU A 221 2.44 13.23 7.51
N GLY A 222 2.82 13.66 6.32
CA GLY A 222 2.68 15.06 5.92
C GLY A 222 1.22 15.46 5.76
N ALA A 223 0.95 16.76 5.76
CA ALA A 223 -0.38 17.27 5.51
C ALA A 223 -0.86 16.82 4.10
N PRO A 224 -2.11 16.36 3.96
CA PRO A 224 -2.66 16.08 2.66
C PRO A 224 -2.71 17.35 1.81
N PRO A 225 -2.60 17.23 0.47
CA PRO A 225 -2.73 18.38 -0.40
C PRO A 225 -4.07 19.07 -0.15
N THR A 226 -4.03 20.38 0.08
CA THR A 226 -5.23 21.20 0.28
C THR A 226 -6.01 21.26 -1.03
N VAL A 227 -7.17 20.63 -1.07
CA VAL A 227 -8.15 20.81 -2.14
C VAL A 227 -8.81 22.18 -1.92
N GLY A 228 -8.09 23.25 -2.28
CA GLY A 228 -8.55 24.60 -2.05
C GLY A 228 -9.69 24.98 -2.99
N ARG A 229 -10.90 25.13 -2.45
CA ARG A 229 -12.00 25.88 -3.11
C ARG A 229 -11.66 27.37 -3.34
N PHE A 230 -10.59 27.88 -2.75
CA PHE A 230 -10.27 29.31 -2.69
C PHE A 230 -9.12 29.79 -3.61
N ARG A 231 -8.49 28.92 -4.41
CA ARG A 231 -7.44 29.35 -5.34
C ARG A 231 -7.87 29.29 -6.82
N ARG A 232 -8.97 29.95 -7.15
CA ARG A 232 -9.38 30.13 -8.56
C ARG A 232 -8.56 31.19 -9.31
N GLY A 233 -7.39 31.60 -8.86
CA GLY A 233 -6.61 32.64 -9.51
C GLY A 233 -5.09 32.52 -9.41
N LEU A 234 -4.58 31.64 -8.55
CA LEU A 234 -3.16 31.38 -8.45
C LEU A 234 -2.93 29.95 -8.95
N GLY A 235 -2.11 29.81 -9.98
CA GLY A 235 -1.81 28.52 -10.60
C GLY A 235 -1.55 27.45 -9.55
N ARG A 236 -2.14 26.26 -9.75
CA ARG A 236 -1.82 25.08 -8.94
C ARG A 236 -0.31 24.92 -8.97
N ASP A 237 0.33 24.87 -7.80
CA ASP A 237 1.71 24.45 -7.73
C ASP A 237 1.80 23.08 -8.42
N PRO A 238 2.60 22.90 -9.47
CA PRO A 238 2.78 21.61 -10.13
C PRO A 238 3.12 20.48 -9.13
N LYS A 239 3.72 20.83 -7.99
CA LYS A 239 4.04 19.91 -6.87
C LYS A 239 2.79 19.28 -6.22
N ASP A 240 1.59 19.89 -6.35
CA ASP A 240 0.34 19.38 -5.76
C ASP A 240 -0.49 18.47 -6.69
N GLN A 241 0.01 18.14 -7.88
CA GLN A 241 -0.73 17.36 -8.88
C GLN A 241 -0.71 15.83 -8.66
N GLY A 242 -1.02 15.40 -7.43
CA GLY A 242 -1.09 13.97 -7.09
C GLY A 242 0.28 13.32 -6.88
N TRP A 243 1.35 14.13 -6.85
CA TRP A 243 2.67 13.68 -6.43
C TRP A 243 2.64 13.31 -4.95
N GLY A 244 3.42 12.30 -4.61
CA GLY A 244 3.67 11.88 -3.26
C GLY A 244 5.07 11.31 -3.14
N ALA A 245 5.52 11.18 -1.91
CA ALA A 245 6.80 10.55 -1.62
C ALA A 245 6.70 9.72 -0.35
N ALA A 246 7.59 8.76 -0.25
CA ALA A 246 7.84 8.01 0.96
C ALA A 246 9.33 8.06 1.28
N ARG A 247 9.65 8.07 2.59
CA ARG A 247 10.97 7.90 3.14
C ARG A 247 10.92 6.73 4.12
N VAL A 248 11.86 5.82 3.98
CA VAL A 248 12.03 4.67 4.87
C VAL A 248 13.45 4.70 5.38
N GLU A 249 13.63 4.69 6.68
CA GLU A 249 14.92 4.65 7.34
C GLU A 249 14.96 3.45 8.28
N VAL A 250 15.99 2.64 8.14
CA VAL A 250 16.25 1.47 8.98
C VAL A 250 17.64 1.61 9.55
N SER A 251 17.76 1.52 10.87
CA SER A 251 19.03 1.59 11.58
C SER A 251 19.25 0.32 12.39
N GLY A 252 20.50 -0.09 12.48
CA GLY A 252 20.86 -1.32 13.15
C GLY A 252 22.36 -1.58 13.15
N TRP A 253 22.73 -2.83 13.38
CA TRP A 253 24.12 -3.28 13.47
C TRP A 253 24.42 -4.31 12.39
N ARG A 254 25.57 -4.19 11.75
CA ARG A 254 26.15 -5.13 10.78
C ARG A 254 27.62 -5.33 11.11
N ASP A 255 28.09 -6.55 11.32
CA ASP A 255 29.48 -6.86 11.65
C ASP A 255 30.02 -6.04 12.83
N GLY A 256 29.18 -5.81 13.87
CA GLY A 256 29.51 -5.03 15.05
C GLY A 256 29.62 -3.51 14.82
N ARG A 257 29.17 -3.00 13.68
CA ARG A 257 29.16 -1.56 13.35
C ARG A 257 27.72 -1.07 13.23
N ALA A 258 27.44 0.07 13.82
CA ALA A 258 26.17 0.75 13.64
C ALA A 258 26.09 1.35 12.23
N GLY A 259 24.90 1.32 11.64
CA GLY A 259 24.66 1.90 10.33
C GLY A 259 23.17 2.21 10.10
N SER A 260 22.88 2.94 9.03
CA SER A 260 21.52 3.20 8.59
C SER A 260 21.42 3.07 7.07
N VAL A 261 20.25 2.61 6.61
CA VAL A 261 19.88 2.59 5.19
C VAL A 261 18.61 3.44 5.05
N VAL A 262 18.64 4.37 4.09
CA VAL A 262 17.51 5.26 3.80
C VAL A 262 17.06 5.06 2.37
N TYR A 263 15.76 4.72 2.19
CA TYR A 263 15.12 4.70 0.89
C TYR A 263 14.23 5.92 0.70
N GLY A 264 14.24 6.47 -0.51
CA GLY A 264 13.30 7.50 -0.95
C GLY A 264 12.55 7.05 -2.20
N VAL A 265 11.23 7.22 -2.19
CA VAL A 265 10.37 6.99 -3.36
C VAL A 265 9.61 8.28 -3.65
N VAL A 266 9.56 8.66 -4.91
CA VAL A 266 8.76 9.81 -5.36
C VAL A 266 8.10 9.49 -6.69
N ASP A 267 6.79 9.63 -6.74
CA ASP A 267 5.97 9.52 -7.95
C ASP A 267 4.54 10.00 -7.62
N ARG A 268 3.65 9.93 -8.59
CA ARG A 268 2.22 10.10 -8.33
C ARG A 268 1.72 8.97 -7.45
N THR A 269 1.20 9.30 -6.27
CA THR A 269 0.76 8.30 -5.27
C THR A 269 -0.16 7.23 -5.86
N ALA A 270 -1.09 7.63 -6.75
CA ALA A 270 -2.01 6.70 -7.39
C ALA A 270 -1.32 5.73 -8.36
N VAL A 271 -0.21 6.15 -8.98
CA VAL A 271 0.58 5.28 -9.89
C VAL A 271 1.26 4.20 -9.08
N VAL A 272 2.00 4.58 -8.05
CA VAL A 272 2.69 3.61 -7.18
C VAL A 272 1.70 2.64 -6.54
N ALA A 273 0.63 3.16 -5.92
CA ALA A 273 -0.37 2.31 -5.27
C ALA A 273 -1.06 1.36 -6.25
N GLY A 274 -1.34 1.82 -7.49
CA GLY A 274 -1.94 0.97 -8.53
C GLY A 274 -1.01 -0.14 -9.01
N VAL A 275 0.29 0.14 -9.15
CA VAL A 275 1.30 -0.87 -9.52
C VAL A 275 1.46 -1.89 -8.38
N VAL A 276 1.63 -1.43 -7.13
CA VAL A 276 1.78 -2.31 -5.96
C VAL A 276 0.57 -3.25 -5.83
N LEU A 277 -0.65 -2.71 -5.90
CA LEU A 277 -1.88 -3.50 -5.84
C LEU A 277 -1.95 -4.55 -6.95
N ALA A 278 -1.65 -4.13 -8.18
CA ALA A 278 -1.73 -5.01 -9.35
C ALA A 278 -0.70 -6.15 -9.29
N VAL A 279 0.55 -5.84 -8.93
CA VAL A 279 1.62 -6.83 -8.78
C VAL A 279 1.28 -7.82 -7.67
N THR A 280 0.76 -7.32 -6.54
CA THR A 280 0.35 -8.20 -5.43
C THR A 280 -0.80 -9.11 -5.86
N ALA A 281 -1.85 -8.57 -6.46
CA ALA A 281 -2.99 -9.38 -6.90
C ALA A 281 -2.58 -10.42 -7.98
N ALA A 282 -1.77 -10.02 -8.95
CA ALA A 282 -1.26 -10.94 -9.96
C ALA A 282 -0.35 -12.02 -9.36
N GLY A 283 0.49 -11.67 -8.40
CA GLY A 283 1.35 -12.62 -7.68
C GLY A 283 0.56 -13.66 -6.90
N LEU A 284 -0.53 -13.24 -6.22
CA LEU A 284 -1.41 -14.14 -5.47
C LEU A 284 -2.07 -15.21 -6.32
N VAL A 285 -2.28 -14.95 -7.61
CA VAL A 285 -2.92 -15.88 -8.56
C VAL A 285 -1.92 -16.56 -9.52
N GLY A 286 -0.63 -16.37 -9.28
CA GLY A 286 0.43 -16.96 -10.13
C GLY A 286 0.56 -16.30 -11.51
N GLY A 287 -0.01 -15.13 -11.71
CA GLY A 287 0.08 -14.37 -12.97
C GLY A 287 1.43 -13.67 -13.18
N VAL A 288 2.21 -13.50 -12.12
CA VAL A 288 3.57 -12.96 -12.14
C VAL A 288 4.37 -13.54 -10.97
N ASP A 289 5.64 -13.83 -11.22
CA ASP A 289 6.58 -14.21 -10.14
C ASP A 289 7.17 -12.95 -9.52
N ALA A 290 6.51 -12.46 -8.50
CA ALA A 290 6.89 -11.26 -7.74
C ALA A 290 7.30 -11.59 -6.29
N GLY A 291 7.58 -12.84 -5.98
CA GLY A 291 7.99 -13.25 -4.64
C GLY A 291 6.90 -13.08 -3.58
N ILE A 292 5.63 -13.17 -3.95
CA ILE A 292 4.50 -13.13 -3.01
C ILE A 292 4.25 -14.54 -2.46
N ALA A 293 4.39 -14.69 -1.15
CA ALA A 293 4.02 -15.93 -0.48
C ALA A 293 2.51 -15.95 -0.21
N VAL A 294 1.81 -16.91 -0.80
CA VAL A 294 0.38 -17.13 -0.54
C VAL A 294 0.23 -17.77 0.84
N ARG A 295 -0.06 -16.96 1.86
CA ARG A 295 -0.25 -17.40 3.24
C ARG A 295 -1.69 -17.13 3.68
N ALA A 296 -2.35 -18.13 4.22
CA ALA A 296 -3.69 -17.99 4.76
C ALA A 296 -3.74 -17.00 5.94
N GLY A 297 -4.88 -16.33 6.09
CA GLY A 297 -5.11 -15.30 7.08
C GLY A 297 -4.89 -13.89 6.54
N VAL A 298 -5.02 -12.90 7.42
CA VAL A 298 -4.84 -11.48 7.12
C VAL A 298 -3.39 -11.10 7.41
N ARG A 299 -2.66 -10.70 6.38
CA ARG A 299 -1.23 -10.35 6.46
C ARG A 299 -0.96 -9.02 5.80
N THR A 300 0.01 -8.28 6.29
CA THR A 300 0.51 -7.09 5.61
C THR A 300 1.34 -7.47 4.39
N LEU A 301 1.44 -6.58 3.42
CA LEU A 301 2.25 -6.82 2.22
C LEU A 301 3.71 -7.16 2.57
N GLY A 302 4.30 -6.46 3.55
CA GLY A 302 5.68 -6.70 3.97
C GLY A 302 5.94 -8.08 4.56
N GLU A 303 4.94 -8.70 5.24
CA GLU A 303 5.06 -10.04 5.82
C GLU A 303 5.11 -11.15 4.76
N VAL A 304 4.43 -10.95 3.64
CA VAL A 304 4.24 -12.00 2.62
C VAL A 304 5.14 -11.83 1.41
N THR A 305 5.95 -10.78 1.38
CA THR A 305 6.74 -10.41 0.20
C THR A 305 8.22 -10.73 0.40
N ALA A 306 8.83 -11.43 -0.55
CA ALA A 306 10.28 -11.44 -0.73
C ALA A 306 10.68 -10.11 -1.39
N PRO A 307 11.49 -9.25 -0.73
CA PRO A 307 11.69 -7.88 -1.22
C PRO A 307 12.30 -7.79 -2.61
N VAL A 308 13.37 -8.55 -2.87
CA VAL A 308 14.15 -8.41 -4.12
C VAL A 308 13.32 -8.71 -5.37
N PRO A 309 12.63 -9.86 -5.52
CA PRO A 309 11.81 -10.10 -6.69
C PRO A 309 10.64 -9.13 -6.82
N PHE A 310 10.03 -8.71 -5.70
CA PHE A 310 8.93 -7.73 -5.71
C PHE A 310 9.39 -6.36 -6.22
N LEU A 311 10.47 -5.83 -5.65
CA LEU A 311 11.04 -4.55 -6.04
C LEU A 311 11.55 -4.58 -7.49
N THR A 312 12.10 -5.72 -7.94
CA THR A 312 12.50 -5.92 -9.34
C THR A 312 11.30 -5.80 -10.27
N GLU A 313 10.18 -6.44 -9.94
CA GLU A 313 8.96 -6.36 -10.75
C GLU A 313 8.35 -4.96 -10.73
N LEU A 314 8.34 -4.28 -9.57
CA LEU A 314 7.93 -2.86 -9.50
C LEU A 314 8.82 -1.97 -10.38
N GLY A 315 10.13 -2.21 -10.38
CA GLY A 315 11.09 -1.49 -11.23
C GLY A 315 10.83 -1.66 -12.72
N ARG A 316 10.50 -2.89 -13.17
CA ARG A 316 10.08 -3.17 -14.56
C ARG A 316 8.82 -2.40 -14.94
N ARG A 317 7.92 -2.13 -13.99
CA ARG A 317 6.68 -1.37 -14.17
C ARG A 317 6.84 0.13 -13.94
N GLY A 318 8.08 0.60 -13.77
CA GLY A 318 8.44 2.02 -13.70
C GLY A 318 8.45 2.63 -12.30
N VAL A 319 8.18 1.89 -11.24
CA VAL A 319 8.33 2.38 -9.86
C VAL A 319 9.82 2.32 -9.48
N LYS A 320 10.37 3.47 -9.05
CA LYS A 320 11.78 3.60 -8.70
C LYS A 320 11.93 4.04 -7.25
N ALA A 321 12.89 3.45 -6.55
CA ALA A 321 13.35 3.87 -5.24
C ALA A 321 14.83 4.31 -5.35
N ALA A 322 15.17 5.43 -4.73
CA ALA A 322 16.56 5.81 -4.51
C ALA A 322 17.00 5.28 -3.15
N VAL A 323 18.25 4.82 -3.06
CA VAL A 323 18.85 4.39 -1.81
C VAL A 323 19.97 5.37 -1.42
N PHE A 324 20.01 5.69 -0.15
CA PHE A 324 21.09 6.47 0.47
C PHE A 324 21.63 5.65 1.64
N GLU A 325 22.83 5.14 1.52
CA GLU A 325 23.49 4.46 2.62
C GLU A 325 24.27 5.49 3.45
N GLY A 326 23.99 5.52 4.74
CA GLY A 326 24.70 6.36 5.70
C GLY A 326 25.52 5.47 6.64
N VAL A 327 26.83 5.74 6.73
CA VAL A 327 27.66 5.22 7.83
C VAL A 327 27.54 6.24 8.97
N VAL A 328 27.11 5.79 10.15
CA VAL A 328 27.13 6.67 11.34
C VAL A 328 28.59 7.01 11.62
N PRO A 329 29.01 8.30 11.62
CA PRO A 329 30.35 8.67 12.02
C PRO A 329 30.63 8.20 13.46
N HIS A 330 31.82 7.73 13.71
CA HIS A 330 32.30 7.27 15.03
C HIS A 330 32.31 8.39 16.06
#